data_b273b40624a273a62c758d363c19c01f
#
_entry.id   b273b40624a273a62c758d363c19c01f
#
_cell.length_a   1.000
_cell.length_b   1.000
_cell.length_c   1.000
_cell.angle_alpha   90.00
_cell.angle_beta   90.00
_cell.angle_gamma   90.00
#
_symmetry.space_group_name_H-M   'P 1'
#
loop_
_entity.id
_entity.type
_entity.pdbx_description
1 polymer ?
#
loop_
_entity_poly.entity_id
_entity_poly.type
_entity_poly.pdbx_seq_one_letter_code
_entity_poly.pdbx_strand_id
1 'polypeptide(L)'
;MKIYVIIPIYNEDSFLEKSINSFINQTYTPKKVVYVDDNSTDSSKNIISRYSQKFDWIELIEIESSSEHIPGSKIINAFYKGFKSLDDNYDIVCKFDGDIILPTDYFEKLNKIFINNKSVGIAGGNMYILKRNKWVYENISSKNHVRGPIKAYRKECFIDIGGLKAHVGWDTLDVLLAKKNGWGIYTDKNLHVKHLKRTGTSYTFKSKFLQGSALYCMRFGIRLSILTLIKS
;
A
#
# COMPACT_ATOMS: atom_id res chain seq x y z
N MET A 1 17.45 -8.25 -4.55
CA MET A 1 17.31 -7.05 -3.69
C MET A 1 16.52 -7.44 -2.43
N LYS A 2 16.83 -6.89 -1.28
CA LYS A 2 16.09 -7.16 -0.03
C LYS A 2 14.81 -6.35 -0.02
N ILE A 3 13.67 -7.06 0.06
CA ILE A 3 12.33 -6.44 0.05
C ILE A 3 11.77 -6.53 1.47
N TYR A 4 11.41 -5.39 2.04
CA TYR A 4 10.69 -5.29 3.30
C TYR A 4 9.27 -4.79 3.04
N VAL A 5 8.31 -5.40 3.72
CA VAL A 5 6.88 -5.08 3.54
C VAL A 5 6.28 -4.68 4.88
N ILE A 6 5.52 -3.60 4.89
CA ILE A 6 4.80 -3.12 6.06
C ILE A 6 3.32 -3.07 5.73
N ILE A 7 2.51 -3.70 6.57
CA ILE A 7 1.08 -3.90 6.37
C ILE A 7 0.32 -3.39 7.59
N PRO A 8 -0.19 -2.15 7.57
CA PRO A 8 -1.12 -1.66 8.57
C PRO A 8 -2.41 -2.47 8.57
N ILE A 9 -2.88 -2.88 9.76
CA ILE A 9 -4.08 -3.70 9.95
C ILE A 9 -5.02 -3.03 10.94
N TYR A 10 -6.33 -3.09 10.63
CA TYR A 10 -7.40 -2.77 11.55
C TYR A 10 -8.67 -3.53 11.16
N ASN A 11 -9.06 -4.55 11.94
CA ASN A 11 -10.26 -5.36 11.74
C ASN A 11 -10.36 -5.97 10.32
N GLU A 12 -9.40 -6.84 9.98
CA GLU A 12 -9.32 -7.50 8.66
C GLU A 12 -9.33 -9.04 8.75
N ASP A 13 -9.80 -9.64 9.85
CA ASP A 13 -9.78 -11.08 10.11
C ASP A 13 -10.34 -11.93 8.97
N SER A 14 -11.40 -11.46 8.33
CA SER A 14 -12.07 -12.15 7.20
C SER A 14 -11.17 -12.33 5.96
N PHE A 15 -10.10 -11.56 5.84
CA PHE A 15 -9.23 -11.52 4.66
C PHE A 15 -7.81 -11.96 4.93
N LEU A 16 -7.33 -11.78 6.17
CA LEU A 16 -5.93 -11.93 6.55
C LEU A 16 -5.34 -13.29 6.21
N GLU A 17 -6.03 -14.40 6.47
CA GLU A 17 -5.48 -15.73 6.17
C GLU A 17 -5.18 -15.90 4.68
N LYS A 18 -6.08 -15.44 3.81
CA LYS A 18 -5.87 -15.50 2.35
C LYS A 18 -4.73 -14.59 1.91
N SER A 19 -4.66 -13.41 2.51
CA SER A 19 -3.58 -12.45 2.27
C SER A 19 -2.24 -13.04 2.68
N ILE A 20 -2.06 -13.44 3.94
CA ILE A 20 -0.81 -13.99 4.49
C ILE A 20 -0.34 -15.20 3.66
N ASN A 21 -1.25 -16.11 3.33
CA ASN A 21 -0.92 -17.28 2.51
C ASN A 21 -0.40 -16.88 1.11
N SER A 22 -0.86 -15.75 0.55
CA SER A 22 -0.34 -15.26 -0.72
C SER A 22 1.10 -14.75 -0.63
N PHE A 23 1.56 -14.30 0.55
CA PHE A 23 2.95 -13.94 0.81
C PHE A 23 3.82 -15.18 1.04
N ILE A 24 3.30 -16.18 1.75
CA ILE A 24 4.02 -17.43 2.03
C ILE A 24 4.31 -18.22 0.74
N ASN A 25 3.37 -18.20 -0.21
CA ASN A 25 3.46 -18.94 -1.47
C ASN A 25 4.21 -18.17 -2.58
N GLN A 26 4.99 -17.15 -2.25
CA GLN A 26 5.77 -16.41 -3.26
C GLN A 26 6.99 -17.20 -3.73
N THR A 27 7.29 -17.14 -5.03
CA THR A 27 8.55 -17.70 -5.61
C THR A 27 9.79 -16.95 -5.15
N TYR A 28 9.62 -15.71 -4.71
CA TYR A 28 10.65 -14.87 -4.10
C TYR A 28 10.12 -14.31 -2.78
N THR A 29 10.57 -14.88 -1.68
CA THR A 29 10.13 -14.50 -0.33
C THR A 29 10.69 -13.13 0.06
N PRO A 30 9.87 -12.19 0.54
CA PRO A 30 10.35 -10.96 1.15
C PRO A 30 11.28 -11.27 2.34
N LYS A 31 12.28 -10.43 2.56
CA LYS A 31 13.20 -10.59 3.70
C LYS A 31 12.49 -10.38 5.03
N LYS A 32 11.47 -9.51 5.05
CA LYS A 32 10.68 -9.20 6.25
C LYS A 32 9.29 -8.71 5.85
N VAL A 33 8.27 -9.16 6.58
CA VAL A 33 6.89 -8.65 6.50
C VAL A 33 6.45 -8.27 7.91
N VAL A 34 6.15 -6.99 8.13
CA VAL A 34 5.71 -6.44 9.41
C VAL A 34 4.23 -6.08 9.32
N TYR A 35 3.42 -6.81 10.05
CA TYR A 35 2.02 -6.46 10.26
C TYR A 35 1.93 -5.53 11.46
N VAL A 36 1.28 -4.38 11.28
CA VAL A 36 1.09 -3.38 12.34
C VAL A 36 -0.39 -3.34 12.68
N ASP A 37 -0.76 -4.01 13.75
CA ASP A 37 -2.13 -4.05 14.26
C ASP A 37 -2.44 -2.78 15.05
N ASP A 38 -3.37 -1.97 14.55
CA ASP A 38 -3.79 -0.71 15.17
C ASP A 38 -5.04 -0.95 16.03
N ASN A 39 -4.87 -1.71 17.13
CA ASN A 39 -5.91 -1.97 18.13
C ASN A 39 -7.17 -2.65 17.54
N SER A 40 -6.97 -3.71 16.72
CA SER A 40 -8.10 -4.51 16.20
C SER A 40 -8.90 -5.14 17.32
N THR A 41 -10.21 -5.16 17.16
CA THR A 41 -11.18 -5.75 18.10
C THR A 41 -11.70 -7.11 17.64
N ASP A 42 -11.34 -7.53 16.43
CA ASP A 42 -11.65 -8.82 15.84
C ASP A 42 -10.50 -9.85 16.04
N SER A 43 -10.50 -10.94 15.30
CA SER A 43 -9.47 -11.98 15.38
C SER A 43 -8.17 -11.66 14.62
N SER A 44 -8.02 -10.47 14.04
CA SER A 44 -6.86 -10.09 13.21
C SER A 44 -5.53 -10.33 13.91
N LYS A 45 -5.37 -9.83 15.14
CA LYS A 45 -4.18 -10.02 15.97
C LYS A 45 -3.83 -11.50 16.17
N ASN A 46 -4.82 -12.31 16.55
CA ASN A 46 -4.62 -13.74 16.80
C ASN A 46 -4.18 -14.49 15.54
N ILE A 47 -4.75 -14.14 14.40
CA ILE A 47 -4.36 -14.70 13.10
C ILE A 47 -2.90 -14.38 12.82
N ILE A 48 -2.48 -13.12 12.87
CA ILE A 48 -1.11 -12.70 12.58
C ILE A 48 -0.11 -13.34 13.55
N SER A 49 -0.42 -13.35 14.87
CA SER A 49 0.43 -13.96 15.90
C SER A 49 0.71 -15.43 15.63
N ARG A 50 -0.29 -16.19 15.17
CA ARG A 50 -0.12 -17.60 14.79
C ARG A 50 0.84 -17.79 13.62
N TYR A 51 0.87 -16.87 12.66
CA TYR A 51 1.79 -16.93 11.53
C TYR A 51 3.19 -16.43 11.90
N SER A 52 3.32 -15.40 12.73
CA SER A 52 4.62 -14.90 13.19
C SER A 52 5.39 -15.93 14.05
N GLN A 53 4.68 -16.83 14.74
CA GLN A 53 5.30 -17.95 15.44
C GLN A 53 5.83 -19.05 14.51
N LYS A 54 5.33 -19.14 13.27
CA LYS A 54 5.71 -20.16 12.29
C LYS A 54 6.78 -19.71 11.31
N PHE A 55 6.85 -18.41 11.06
CA PHE A 55 7.70 -17.81 10.03
C PHE A 55 8.48 -16.66 10.65
N ASP A 56 9.78 -16.79 10.78
CA ASP A 56 10.71 -15.83 11.39
C ASP A 56 10.81 -14.48 10.63
N TRP A 57 10.39 -14.46 9.38
CA TRP A 57 10.33 -13.26 8.55
C TRP A 57 8.98 -12.51 8.63
N ILE A 58 8.00 -13.03 9.39
CA ILE A 58 6.71 -12.38 9.67
C ILE A 58 6.73 -11.83 11.10
N GLU A 59 6.50 -10.54 11.26
CA GLU A 59 6.43 -9.87 12.56
C GLU A 59 5.05 -9.25 12.79
N LEU A 60 4.62 -9.24 14.05
CA LEU A 60 3.46 -8.51 14.53
C LEU A 60 3.93 -7.37 15.44
N ILE A 61 3.48 -6.16 15.16
CA ILE A 61 3.61 -4.99 16.04
C ILE A 61 2.20 -4.52 16.40
N GLU A 62 1.97 -4.34 17.69
CA GLU A 62 0.72 -3.82 18.21
C GLU A 62 0.88 -2.34 18.55
N ILE A 63 -0.08 -1.53 18.15
CA ILE A 63 -0.13 -0.10 18.45
C ILE A 63 -1.53 0.30 18.88
N GLU A 64 -1.62 1.37 19.66
CA GLU A 64 -2.88 2.07 19.92
C GLU A 64 -2.77 3.48 19.34
N SER A 65 -3.49 3.73 18.24
CA SER A 65 -3.62 5.08 17.73
C SER A 65 -4.80 5.80 18.43
N SER A 66 -4.74 7.14 18.45
CA SER A 66 -5.82 7.95 19.02
C SER A 66 -7.17 7.63 18.34
N SER A 67 -8.27 7.79 19.07
CA SER A 67 -9.63 7.55 18.57
C SER A 67 -10.06 8.50 17.43
N GLU A 68 -9.34 9.61 17.21
CA GLU A 68 -9.62 10.52 16.11
C GLU A 68 -9.38 9.88 14.75
N HIS A 69 -10.45 9.73 13.98
CA HIS A 69 -10.38 9.18 12.64
C HIS A 69 -9.98 10.27 11.64
N ILE A 70 -8.67 10.38 11.37
CA ILE A 70 -8.13 11.22 10.31
C ILE A 70 -7.81 10.32 9.11
N PRO A 71 -8.64 10.32 8.05
CA PRO A 71 -8.43 9.47 6.89
C PRO A 71 -7.04 9.68 6.26
N GLY A 72 -6.39 8.60 5.88
CA GLY A 72 -5.05 8.59 5.31
C GLY A 72 -3.92 8.74 6.35
N SER A 73 -4.14 9.45 7.47
CA SER A 73 -3.09 9.66 8.48
C SER A 73 -2.86 8.42 9.32
N LYS A 74 -3.92 7.74 9.78
CA LYS A 74 -3.78 6.53 10.62
C LYS A 74 -2.96 5.43 9.94
N ILE A 75 -3.30 5.12 8.70
CA ILE A 75 -2.62 4.08 7.93
C ILE A 75 -1.12 4.40 7.73
N ILE A 76 -0.79 5.68 7.50
CA ILE A 76 0.61 6.10 7.33
C ILE A 76 1.33 6.17 8.68
N ASN A 77 0.67 6.56 9.76
CA ASN A 77 1.24 6.53 11.10
C ASN A 77 1.53 5.08 11.53
N ALA A 78 0.61 4.14 11.30
CA ALA A 78 0.84 2.72 11.53
C ALA A 78 1.99 2.19 10.67
N PHE A 79 2.02 2.54 9.38
CA PHE A 79 3.16 2.23 8.51
C PHE A 79 4.50 2.68 9.13
N TYR A 80 4.59 3.90 9.63
CA TYR A 80 5.83 4.39 10.25
C TYR A 80 6.19 3.71 11.56
N LYS A 81 5.23 3.19 12.30
CA LYS A 81 5.53 2.36 13.48
C LYS A 81 6.23 1.07 13.07
N GLY A 82 5.72 0.40 12.02
CA GLY A 82 6.38 -0.76 11.43
C GLY A 82 7.71 -0.42 10.76
N PHE A 83 7.79 0.72 10.07
CA PHE A 83 9.03 1.15 9.41
C PHE A 83 10.18 1.40 10.41
N LYS A 84 9.87 1.94 11.59
CA LYS A 84 10.85 2.20 12.66
C LYS A 84 11.40 0.94 13.31
N SER A 85 10.74 -0.21 13.22
CA SER A 85 11.24 -1.50 13.71
C SER A 85 12.21 -2.17 12.75
N LEU A 86 12.29 -1.68 11.51
CA LEU A 86 13.19 -2.22 10.50
C LEU A 86 14.62 -1.75 10.74
N ASP A 87 15.58 -2.60 10.36
CA ASP A 87 16.95 -2.17 10.12
C ASP A 87 17.06 -1.45 8.77
N ASP A 88 18.17 -0.76 8.53
CA ASP A 88 18.42 -0.05 7.27
C ASP A 88 18.87 -0.97 6.11
N ASN A 89 18.82 -2.28 6.30
CA ASN A 89 19.38 -3.27 5.37
C ASN A 89 18.36 -3.73 4.32
N TYR A 90 17.59 -2.81 3.78
CA TYR A 90 16.63 -3.06 2.69
C TYR A 90 17.00 -2.26 1.43
N ASP A 91 16.63 -2.80 0.26
CA ASP A 91 16.73 -2.14 -1.04
C ASP A 91 15.37 -1.59 -1.49
N ILE A 92 14.30 -2.27 -1.09
CA ILE A 92 12.92 -1.94 -1.44
C ILE A 92 12.07 -1.98 -0.18
N VAL A 93 11.30 -0.92 0.06
CA VAL A 93 10.25 -0.89 1.10
C VAL A 93 8.87 -0.85 0.46
N CYS A 94 7.96 -1.69 0.94
CA CYS A 94 6.60 -1.78 0.45
C CYS A 94 5.60 -1.33 1.53
N LYS A 95 4.59 -0.55 1.14
CA LYS A 95 3.37 -0.34 1.90
C LYS A 95 2.25 -1.12 1.22
N PHE A 96 1.75 -2.16 1.88
CA PHE A 96 0.65 -2.97 1.37
C PHE A 96 -0.54 -2.95 2.33
N ASP A 97 -1.74 -3.30 1.83
CA ASP A 97 -2.94 -3.47 2.65
C ASP A 97 -3.12 -4.96 3.03
N GLY A 98 -3.90 -5.22 4.08
CA GLY A 98 -4.11 -6.57 4.62
C GLY A 98 -5.11 -7.42 3.84
N ASP A 99 -5.88 -6.82 2.95
CA ASP A 99 -7.00 -7.44 2.20
C ASP A 99 -6.67 -7.72 0.73
N ILE A 100 -5.39 -7.99 0.43
CA ILE A 100 -4.92 -8.29 -0.93
C ILE A 100 -4.44 -9.73 -1.07
N ILE A 101 -4.59 -10.30 -2.27
CA ILE A 101 -3.94 -11.56 -2.66
C ILE A 101 -3.00 -11.28 -3.82
N LEU A 102 -1.72 -11.56 -3.61
CA LEU A 102 -0.68 -11.43 -4.61
C LEU A 102 -0.63 -12.65 -5.53
N PRO A 103 -0.32 -12.51 -6.83
CA PRO A 103 0.10 -13.63 -7.66
C PRO A 103 1.41 -14.21 -7.14
N THR A 104 1.66 -15.50 -7.35
CA THR A 104 2.79 -16.23 -6.76
C THR A 104 4.17 -15.71 -7.15
N ASP A 105 4.28 -15.03 -8.27
CA ASP A 105 5.52 -14.46 -8.82
C ASP A 105 5.65 -12.93 -8.62
N TYR A 106 4.83 -12.36 -7.70
CA TYR A 106 4.75 -10.90 -7.52
C TYR A 106 6.08 -10.28 -7.15
N PHE A 107 6.72 -10.76 -6.08
CA PHE A 107 7.98 -10.20 -5.62
C PHE A 107 9.16 -10.53 -6.53
N GLU A 108 9.14 -11.68 -7.23
CA GLU A 108 10.12 -12.00 -8.25
C GLU A 108 10.09 -10.99 -9.39
N LYS A 109 8.89 -10.69 -9.94
CA LYS A 109 8.71 -9.70 -11.00
C LYS A 109 9.05 -8.29 -10.51
N LEU A 110 8.61 -7.94 -9.30
CA LEU A 110 8.93 -6.65 -8.69
C LEU A 110 10.44 -6.45 -8.56
N ASN A 111 11.14 -7.47 -8.09
CA ASN A 111 12.61 -7.47 -8.00
C ASN A 111 13.28 -7.27 -9.36
N LYS A 112 12.81 -7.98 -10.40
CA LYS A 112 13.30 -7.83 -11.79
C LYS A 112 13.08 -6.40 -12.32
N ILE A 113 11.93 -5.78 -12.05
CA ILE A 113 11.64 -4.39 -12.45
C ILE A 113 12.71 -3.44 -11.88
N PHE A 114 12.99 -3.52 -10.58
CA PHE A 114 13.95 -2.64 -9.92
C PHE A 114 15.40 -2.93 -10.30
N ILE A 115 15.77 -4.18 -10.58
CA ILE A 115 17.12 -4.53 -11.06
C ILE A 115 17.35 -3.99 -12.46
N ASN A 116 16.39 -4.23 -13.37
CA ASN A 116 16.56 -3.92 -14.79
C ASN A 116 16.41 -2.43 -15.10
N ASN A 117 15.77 -1.66 -14.23
CA ASN A 117 15.57 -0.23 -14.43
C ASN A 117 15.84 0.56 -13.14
N LYS A 118 17.04 1.12 -13.06
CA LYS A 118 17.49 1.90 -11.90
C LYS A 118 16.78 3.25 -11.75
N SER A 119 16.14 3.77 -12.81
CA SER A 119 15.38 5.02 -12.75
C SER A 119 13.97 4.82 -12.17
N VAL A 120 13.49 3.58 -12.03
CA VAL A 120 12.20 3.30 -11.40
C VAL A 120 12.31 3.47 -9.89
N GLY A 121 11.56 4.43 -9.37
CA GLY A 121 11.46 4.72 -7.94
C GLY A 121 10.25 4.08 -7.26
N ILE A 122 9.12 3.97 -7.98
CA ILE A 122 7.88 3.34 -7.46
C ILE A 122 7.39 2.30 -8.45
N ALA A 123 7.07 1.10 -7.96
CA ALA A 123 6.52 0.04 -8.79
C ALA A 123 5.38 -0.73 -8.09
N GLY A 124 4.55 -1.41 -8.91
CA GLY A 124 3.48 -2.29 -8.45
C GLY A 124 2.70 -2.89 -9.61
N GLY A 125 1.64 -3.63 -9.29
CA GLY A 125 0.73 -4.22 -10.28
C GLY A 125 -0.58 -3.44 -10.43
N ASN A 126 -1.57 -4.09 -11.03
CA ASN A 126 -2.95 -3.63 -11.14
C ASN A 126 -3.86 -4.40 -10.18
N MET A 127 -4.86 -3.70 -9.63
CA MET A 127 -5.80 -4.28 -8.68
C MET A 127 -7.07 -4.76 -9.38
N TYR A 128 -7.55 -5.91 -8.94
CA TYR A 128 -8.75 -6.57 -9.46
C TYR A 128 -9.71 -6.89 -8.32
N ILE A 129 -10.99 -6.64 -8.51
CA ILE A 129 -12.07 -6.95 -7.57
C ILE A 129 -12.99 -8.04 -8.11
N LEU A 130 -13.59 -8.80 -7.22
CA LEU A 130 -14.56 -9.83 -7.59
C LEU A 130 -15.92 -9.18 -7.92
N LYS A 131 -16.40 -9.37 -9.16
CA LYS A 131 -17.74 -8.99 -9.61
C LYS A 131 -18.39 -10.15 -10.34
N ARG A 132 -19.59 -10.58 -9.90
CA ARG A 132 -20.33 -11.68 -10.54
C ARG A 132 -19.45 -12.91 -10.81
N ASN A 133 -18.68 -13.34 -9.79
CA ASN A 133 -17.73 -14.46 -9.82
C ASN A 133 -16.58 -14.35 -10.83
N LYS A 134 -16.27 -13.13 -11.31
CA LYS A 134 -15.12 -12.86 -12.18
C LYS A 134 -14.26 -11.77 -11.59
N TRP A 135 -12.92 -11.94 -11.67
CA TRP A 135 -11.97 -10.90 -11.30
C TRP A 135 -11.88 -9.88 -12.42
N VAL A 136 -12.26 -8.64 -12.14
CA VAL A 136 -12.25 -7.53 -13.08
C VAL A 136 -11.35 -6.40 -12.57
N TYR A 137 -10.71 -5.69 -13.48
CA TYR A 137 -9.91 -4.53 -13.10
C TYR A 137 -10.72 -3.53 -12.28
N GLU A 138 -10.18 -3.10 -11.13
CA GLU A 138 -10.80 -2.09 -10.29
C GLU A 138 -10.57 -0.70 -10.87
N ASN A 139 -11.47 -0.26 -11.74
CA ASN A 139 -11.35 0.96 -12.56
C ASN A 139 -11.66 2.23 -11.75
N ILE A 140 -10.79 2.58 -10.78
CA ILE A 140 -10.86 3.83 -10.00
C ILE A 140 -9.63 4.72 -10.19
N SER A 141 -8.64 4.25 -10.94
CA SER A 141 -7.45 5.01 -11.30
C SER A 141 -6.92 4.56 -12.66
N SER A 142 -6.01 5.34 -13.26
CA SER A 142 -5.30 4.93 -14.47
C SER A 142 -4.54 3.61 -14.24
N LYS A 143 -4.51 2.73 -15.26
CA LYS A 143 -3.70 1.49 -15.24
C LYS A 143 -2.18 1.74 -15.14
N ASN A 144 -1.75 2.97 -15.31
CA ASN A 144 -0.34 3.38 -15.15
C ASN A 144 -0.07 4.02 -13.79
N HIS A 145 -1.05 4.00 -12.88
CA HIS A 145 -0.90 4.50 -11.51
C HIS A 145 -0.80 3.32 -10.54
N VAL A 146 0.31 3.26 -9.80
CA VAL A 146 0.47 2.30 -8.70
C VAL A 146 -0.37 2.77 -7.53
N ARG A 147 -1.35 1.95 -7.15
CA ARG A 147 -2.31 2.28 -6.09
C ARG A 147 -1.74 2.07 -4.68
N GLY A 148 -2.27 2.83 -3.73
CA GLY A 148 -1.88 2.81 -2.33
C GLY A 148 -1.76 1.42 -1.67
N PRO A 149 -2.69 0.47 -1.92
CA PRO A 149 -2.62 -0.87 -1.35
C PRO A 149 -1.42 -1.75 -1.75
N ILE A 150 -0.66 -1.40 -2.78
CA ILE A 150 0.38 -2.26 -3.37
C ILE A 150 1.63 -1.49 -3.81
N LYS A 151 2.01 -0.45 -3.10
CA LYS A 151 3.17 0.38 -3.46
C LYS A 151 4.48 -0.17 -2.96
N ALA A 152 5.43 -0.31 -3.87
CA ALA A 152 6.81 -0.62 -3.57
C ALA A 152 7.71 0.53 -3.99
N TYR A 153 8.63 0.91 -3.11
CA TYR A 153 9.54 2.03 -3.28
C TYR A 153 10.98 1.55 -3.26
N ARG A 154 11.78 1.99 -4.23
CA ARG A 154 13.23 1.93 -4.12
C ARG A 154 13.68 2.77 -2.93
N LYS A 155 14.67 2.29 -2.16
CA LYS A 155 15.17 2.98 -0.94
C LYS A 155 15.54 4.43 -1.22
N GLU A 156 16.31 4.68 -2.26
CA GLU A 156 16.75 6.03 -2.62
C GLU A 156 15.55 6.93 -2.96
N CYS A 157 14.60 6.43 -3.74
CA CYS A 157 13.38 7.18 -4.05
C CYS A 157 12.57 7.49 -2.79
N PHE A 158 12.41 6.52 -1.88
CA PHE A 158 11.70 6.71 -0.62
C PHE A 158 12.32 7.80 0.25
N ILE A 159 13.66 7.87 0.27
CA ILE A 159 14.42 8.92 0.95
C ILE A 159 14.23 10.27 0.26
N ASP A 160 14.38 10.33 -1.06
CA ASP A 160 14.30 11.59 -1.84
C ASP A 160 12.94 12.26 -1.77
N ILE A 161 11.84 11.47 -1.71
CA ILE A 161 10.49 12.01 -1.50
C ILE A 161 10.21 12.41 -0.04
N GLY A 162 11.15 12.15 0.86
CA GLY A 162 11.00 12.37 2.30
C GLY A 162 9.93 11.47 2.91
N GLY A 163 9.79 10.24 2.42
CA GLY A 163 8.82 9.23 2.87
C GLY A 163 7.37 9.57 2.57
N LEU A 164 6.45 8.80 3.14
CA LEU A 164 5.01 8.97 2.98
C LEU A 164 4.48 10.09 3.87
N LYS A 165 3.55 10.88 3.36
CA LYS A 165 2.95 11.99 4.13
C LYS A 165 1.62 11.52 4.75
N ALA A 166 1.48 11.67 6.06
CA ALA A 166 0.30 11.25 6.81
C ALA A 166 -0.91 12.18 6.53
N HIS A 167 -1.44 12.11 5.31
CA HIS A 167 -2.55 12.93 4.83
C HIS A 167 -3.40 12.19 3.80
N VAL A 168 -4.65 12.63 3.61
CA VAL A 168 -5.50 12.15 2.50
C VAL A 168 -4.81 12.45 1.16
N GLY A 169 -4.81 11.47 0.24
CA GLY A 169 -4.15 11.59 -1.06
C GLY A 169 -2.64 11.36 -1.03
N TRP A 170 -2.11 10.81 0.06
CA TRP A 170 -0.69 10.46 0.21
C TRP A 170 -0.17 9.62 -0.97
N ASP A 171 -1.01 8.72 -1.49
CA ASP A 171 -0.71 7.81 -2.59
C ASP A 171 -0.68 8.46 -3.98
N THR A 172 -1.12 9.71 -4.08
CA THR A 172 -0.94 10.57 -5.25
C THR A 172 0.25 11.51 -5.04
N LEU A 173 0.38 12.04 -3.83
CA LEU A 173 1.45 12.98 -3.48
C LEU A 173 2.83 12.34 -3.62
N ASP A 174 3.01 11.09 -3.17
CA ASP A 174 4.27 10.36 -3.30
C ASP A 174 4.70 10.19 -4.77
N VAL A 175 3.75 9.89 -5.67
CA VAL A 175 4.00 9.80 -7.11
C VAL A 175 4.42 11.15 -7.70
N LEU A 176 3.78 12.24 -7.28
CA LEU A 176 4.14 13.58 -7.74
C LEU A 176 5.55 13.98 -7.25
N LEU A 177 5.87 13.69 -5.99
CA LEU A 177 7.19 13.94 -5.42
C LEU A 177 8.27 13.07 -6.10
N ALA A 178 8.00 11.80 -6.35
CA ALA A 178 8.91 10.91 -7.06
C ALA A 178 9.23 11.45 -8.47
N LYS A 179 8.21 11.83 -9.23
CA LYS A 179 8.38 12.43 -10.56
C LYS A 179 9.16 13.75 -10.50
N LYS A 180 8.88 14.61 -9.52
CA LYS A 180 9.60 15.87 -9.30
C LYS A 180 11.10 15.63 -9.07
N ASN A 181 11.44 14.54 -8.38
CA ASN A 181 12.85 14.14 -8.13
C ASN A 181 13.44 13.28 -9.25
N GLY A 182 12.79 13.19 -10.42
CA GLY A 182 13.29 12.46 -11.58
C GLY A 182 13.08 10.95 -11.59
N TRP A 183 12.33 10.41 -10.61
CA TRP A 183 12.04 8.99 -10.52
C TRP A 183 10.91 8.54 -11.46
N GLY A 184 11.11 7.40 -12.11
CA GLY A 184 10.09 6.72 -12.90
C GLY A 184 9.08 5.98 -12.03
N ILE A 185 7.85 5.88 -12.53
CA ILE A 185 6.77 5.09 -11.94
C ILE A 185 6.44 3.95 -12.89
N TYR A 186 6.43 2.71 -12.39
CA TYR A 186 6.19 1.54 -13.23
C TYR A 186 5.04 0.69 -12.70
N THR A 187 4.03 0.47 -13.53
CA THR A 187 2.92 -0.45 -13.23
C THR A 187 2.99 -1.64 -14.18
N ASP A 188 3.27 -2.82 -13.64
CA ASP A 188 3.22 -4.05 -14.43
C ASP A 188 1.77 -4.48 -14.62
N LYS A 189 1.30 -4.41 -15.89
CA LYS A 189 -0.09 -4.76 -16.25
C LYS A 189 -0.39 -6.26 -16.14
N ASN A 190 0.63 -7.09 -16.07
CA ASN A 190 0.52 -8.55 -15.94
C ASN A 190 0.53 -8.99 -14.46
N LEU A 191 0.85 -8.10 -13.52
CA LEU A 191 0.73 -8.35 -12.09
C LEU A 191 -0.70 -8.01 -11.63
N HIS A 192 -1.56 -9.02 -11.60
CA HIS A 192 -2.95 -8.91 -11.19
C HIS A 192 -3.09 -9.20 -9.70
N VAL A 193 -3.22 -8.16 -8.89
CA VAL A 193 -3.45 -8.29 -7.45
C VAL A 193 -4.95 -8.32 -7.17
N LYS A 194 -5.41 -9.34 -6.45
CA LYS A 194 -6.82 -9.44 -6.05
C LYS A 194 -7.05 -8.61 -4.81
N HIS A 195 -8.03 -7.73 -4.85
CA HIS A 195 -8.47 -6.88 -3.75
C HIS A 195 -9.76 -7.47 -3.17
N LEU A 196 -9.72 -7.92 -1.94
CA LEU A 196 -10.82 -8.67 -1.32
C LEU A 196 -11.94 -7.74 -0.84
N LYS A 197 -11.58 -6.52 -0.43
CA LYS A 197 -12.51 -5.50 0.02
C LYS A 197 -12.53 -4.36 -1.00
N ARG A 198 -13.69 -4.10 -1.58
CA ARG A 198 -13.82 -3.05 -2.61
C ARG A 198 -13.50 -1.68 -2.01
N THR A 199 -12.64 -0.91 -2.69
CA THR A 199 -12.33 0.46 -2.28
C THR A 199 -13.59 1.32 -2.26
N GLY A 200 -13.73 2.14 -1.21
CA GLY A 200 -14.78 3.16 -1.14
C GLY A 200 -16.14 2.66 -0.64
N THR A 201 -16.28 1.44 -0.14
CA THR A 201 -17.54 0.96 0.46
C THR A 201 -17.98 1.77 1.68
N SER A 202 -17.07 2.50 2.33
CA SER A 202 -17.30 3.39 3.47
C SER A 202 -17.30 4.88 3.10
N TYR A 203 -17.25 5.24 1.81
CA TYR A 203 -17.24 6.65 1.40
C TYR A 203 -18.62 7.29 1.58
N THR A 204 -18.72 8.16 2.58
CA THR A 204 -19.88 9.03 2.84
C THR A 204 -19.69 10.38 2.14
N PHE A 205 -20.73 11.25 2.19
CA PHE A 205 -20.66 12.63 1.68
C PHE A 205 -19.47 13.42 2.24
N LYS A 206 -19.02 13.12 3.47
CA LYS A 206 -17.78 13.66 4.07
C LYS A 206 -16.52 13.36 3.26
N SER A 207 -16.45 12.28 2.51
CA SER A 207 -15.25 11.92 1.73
C SER A 207 -15.00 12.86 0.56
N LYS A 208 -16.05 13.51 0.01
CA LYS A 208 -15.89 14.54 -1.04
C LYS A 208 -15.19 15.79 -0.50
N PHE A 209 -15.49 16.19 0.74
CA PHE A 209 -14.76 17.29 1.40
C PHE A 209 -13.29 16.93 1.66
N LEU A 210 -13.01 15.67 2.02
CA LEU A 210 -11.64 15.19 2.22
C LEU A 210 -10.85 15.21 0.90
N GLN A 211 -11.48 14.91 -0.22
CA GLN A 211 -10.85 15.02 -1.53
C GLN A 211 -10.49 16.48 -1.86
N GLY A 212 -11.37 17.43 -1.55
CA GLY A 212 -11.06 18.86 -1.66
C GLY A 212 -9.89 19.28 -0.78
N SER A 213 -9.84 18.82 0.47
CA SER A 213 -8.71 19.04 1.38
C SER A 213 -7.41 18.47 0.83
N ALA A 214 -7.43 17.26 0.25
CA ALA A 214 -6.26 16.65 -0.38
C ALA A 214 -5.73 17.51 -1.55
N LEU A 215 -6.62 17.98 -2.43
CA LEU A 215 -6.25 18.86 -3.55
C LEU A 215 -5.65 20.19 -3.07
N TYR A 216 -6.21 20.77 -2.00
CA TYR A 216 -5.69 21.98 -1.38
C TYR A 216 -4.28 21.77 -0.81
N CYS A 217 -4.07 20.72 -0.02
CA CYS A 217 -2.76 20.37 0.55
C CYS A 217 -1.71 20.07 -0.51
N MET A 218 -2.10 19.44 -1.62
CA MET A 218 -1.23 19.19 -2.78
C MET A 218 -1.00 20.45 -3.64
N ARG A 219 -1.57 21.60 -3.27
CA ARG A 219 -1.48 22.90 -4.00
C ARG A 219 -1.86 22.79 -5.47
N PHE A 220 -2.91 22.02 -5.78
CA PHE A 220 -3.40 21.85 -7.16
C PHE A 220 -3.91 23.16 -7.80
N GLY A 221 -4.21 24.18 -6.99
CA GLY A 221 -4.85 25.42 -7.46
C GLY A 221 -6.31 25.22 -7.87
N ILE A 222 -7.06 26.32 -8.00
CA ILE A 222 -8.52 26.28 -8.22
C ILE A 222 -8.88 25.61 -9.54
N ARG A 223 -8.16 25.89 -10.63
CA ARG A 223 -8.48 25.36 -11.98
C ARG A 223 -8.37 23.82 -12.04
N LEU A 224 -7.26 23.26 -11.55
CA LEU A 224 -7.07 21.81 -11.53
C LEU A 224 -8.01 21.12 -10.53
N SER A 225 -8.33 21.76 -9.41
CA SER A 225 -9.28 21.23 -8.43
C SER A 225 -10.69 21.11 -9.03
N ILE A 226 -11.17 22.13 -9.77
CA ILE A 226 -12.46 22.07 -10.45
C ILE A 226 -12.49 20.96 -11.51
N LEU A 227 -11.44 20.85 -12.35
CA LEU A 227 -11.34 19.79 -13.36
C LEU A 227 -11.33 18.37 -12.75
N THR A 228 -10.72 18.21 -11.59
CA THR A 228 -10.68 16.92 -10.89
C THR A 228 -12.04 16.56 -10.30
N LEU A 229 -12.76 17.55 -9.74
CA LEU A 229 -14.10 17.36 -9.18
C LEU A 229 -15.16 17.03 -10.23
N ILE A 230 -15.02 17.55 -11.46
CA ILE A 230 -15.94 17.24 -12.59
C ILE A 230 -15.74 15.82 -13.09
N LYS A 231 -14.52 15.23 -12.94
CA LYS A 231 -14.19 13.88 -13.38
C LYS A 231 -14.44 12.77 -12.34
N SER A 232 -14.72 13.15 -11.08
CA SER A 232 -14.99 12.24 -9.96
C SER A 232 -16.49 12.02 -9.77
#